data_83120b61b3d2a7388b1f289046a22cad
#
_entry.id   83120b61b3d2a7388b1f289046a22cad
#
_cell.length_a   1.000
_cell.length_b   1.000
_cell.length_c   1.000
_cell.angle_alpha   90.00
_cell.angle_beta   90.00
_cell.angle_gamma   90.00
#
_symmetry.space_group_name_H-M   'P 1'
#
loop_
_entity.id
_entity.type
_entity.pdbx_description
1 polymer ?
#
loop_
_entity_poly.entity_id
_entity_poly.type
_entity_poly.pdbx_seq_one_letter_code
_entity_poly.pdbx_strand_id
1 'polypeptide(L)'
;GQLIRSISDDQRVLAILIAFCFGALMEALAGFGAPVAISAAMLMAAGMKPVKSAVVSLLANTAPVAFGAMGAPIIALSGAVSSTHPELTTHVLSQMAGRQTPFVAAIVPLVLVFLVDGWRGVRQTWPVALTAGVVFGIAQFITANYITVEITDVVASLVTIAVVLVMLRFWKPSNPLPLDHSVVPDEEAEALKSGKLAHYPEITATGARRIWGAIAPYAIIIIVFSISQIPAVKAWLLSIGQVKFPWPGLNAVGEDG
;
A
#
# COMPACT_ATOMS: atom_id res chain seq x y z
N GLY A 1 -1.69 15.41 0.53
CA GLY A 1 -2.30 15.90 -0.72
C GLY A 1 -1.36 16.77 -1.55
N GLN A 2 -0.78 17.84 -0.99
CA GLN A 2 0.05 18.81 -1.74
C GLN A 2 1.35 18.20 -2.28
N LEU A 3 2.04 17.41 -1.49
CA LEU A 3 3.30 16.78 -1.90
C LEU A 3 3.10 15.84 -3.10
N ILE A 4 1.95 15.19 -3.19
CA ILE A 4 1.61 14.29 -4.30
C ILE A 4 1.20 15.09 -5.54
N ARG A 5 0.47 16.20 -5.38
CA ARG A 5 0.14 17.13 -6.48
C ARG A 5 1.38 17.79 -7.08
N SER A 6 2.43 18.04 -6.28
CA SER A 6 3.69 18.58 -6.79
C SER A 6 4.49 17.56 -7.65
N ILE A 7 4.12 16.27 -7.60
CA ILE A 7 4.80 15.23 -8.38
C ILE A 7 4.20 15.09 -9.78
N SER A 8 2.86 15.15 -9.89
CA SER A 8 2.16 15.04 -11.17
C SER A 8 0.76 15.66 -11.11
N ASP A 9 0.38 16.37 -12.17
CA ASP A 9 -0.98 16.89 -12.38
C ASP A 9 -1.86 15.93 -13.18
N ASP A 10 -1.40 14.72 -13.45
CA ASP A 10 -2.12 13.69 -14.21
C ASP A 10 -2.87 12.73 -13.29
N GLN A 11 -4.20 12.68 -13.39
CA GLN A 11 -5.07 11.80 -12.58
C GLN A 11 -4.66 10.31 -12.67
N ARG A 12 -4.14 9.86 -13.81
CA ARG A 12 -3.73 8.46 -14.03
C ARG A 12 -2.47 8.13 -13.26
N VAL A 13 -1.51 9.03 -13.28
CA VAL A 13 -0.27 8.91 -12.51
C VAL A 13 -0.57 8.98 -11.01
N LEU A 14 -1.47 9.89 -10.60
CA LEU A 14 -1.90 9.97 -9.20
C LEU A 14 -2.64 8.71 -8.74
N ALA A 15 -3.44 8.07 -9.60
CA ALA A 15 -4.06 6.79 -9.29
C ALA A 15 -3.01 5.70 -9.00
N ILE A 16 -1.93 5.62 -9.80
CA ILE A 16 -0.83 4.69 -9.55
C ILE A 16 -0.11 5.03 -8.24
N LEU A 17 0.27 6.29 -8.01
CA LEU A 17 1.03 6.68 -6.83
C LEU A 17 0.22 6.57 -5.54
N ILE A 18 -1.06 7.02 -5.55
CA ILE A 18 -1.90 7.07 -4.34
C ILE A 18 -2.56 5.72 -4.09
N ALA A 19 -3.30 5.19 -5.09
CA ALA A 19 -4.07 3.98 -4.85
C ALA A 19 -3.19 2.74 -4.85
N PHE A 20 -2.27 2.60 -5.81
CA PHE A 20 -1.44 1.41 -5.89
C PHE A 20 -0.24 1.49 -4.97
N CYS A 21 0.69 2.44 -5.17
CA CYS A 21 1.95 2.45 -4.41
C CYS A 21 1.74 2.79 -2.93
N PHE A 22 1.08 3.91 -2.64
CA PHE A 22 0.83 4.31 -1.24
C PHE A 22 -0.24 3.43 -0.60
N GLY A 23 -1.28 3.04 -1.35
CA GLY A 23 -2.29 2.09 -0.88
C GLY A 23 -1.69 0.76 -0.46
N ALA A 24 -0.75 0.19 -1.25
CA ALA A 24 -0.03 -1.04 -0.91
C ALA A 24 0.82 -0.88 0.36
N LEU A 25 1.51 0.25 0.53
CA LEU A 25 2.24 0.52 1.76
C LEU A 25 1.31 0.57 2.99
N MET A 26 0.17 1.22 2.85
CA MET A 26 -0.84 1.27 3.92
C MET A 26 -1.46 -0.10 4.20
N GLU A 27 -1.68 -0.93 3.16
CA GLU A 27 -2.16 -2.30 3.33
C GLU A 27 -1.14 -3.16 4.06
N ALA A 28 0.13 -3.03 3.71
CA ALA A 28 1.22 -3.72 4.41
C ALA A 28 1.27 -3.38 5.91
N LEU A 29 1.03 -2.13 6.28
CA LEU A 29 1.16 -1.65 7.66
C LEU A 29 -0.12 -1.82 8.50
N ALA A 30 -1.28 -1.57 7.92
CA ALA A 30 -2.56 -1.51 8.64
C ALA A 30 -3.56 -2.59 8.22
N GLY A 31 -3.61 -2.93 6.93
CA GLY A 31 -4.56 -3.89 6.38
C GLY A 31 -6.03 -3.55 6.64
N PHE A 32 -6.89 -4.57 6.57
CA PHE A 32 -8.29 -4.57 7.04
C PHE A 32 -9.19 -3.42 6.50
N GLY A 33 -8.92 -2.94 5.27
CA GLY A 33 -9.75 -1.94 4.59
C GLY A 33 -9.41 -0.48 4.89
N ALA A 34 -8.58 -0.17 5.88
CA ALA A 34 -8.10 1.19 6.14
C ALA A 34 -7.39 1.81 4.92
N PRO A 35 -6.54 1.08 4.20
CA PRO A 35 -5.86 1.58 2.99
C PRO A 35 -6.81 2.07 1.91
N VAL A 36 -7.91 1.34 1.69
CA VAL A 36 -8.93 1.70 0.69
C VAL A 36 -9.59 3.03 1.03
N ALA A 37 -9.99 3.21 2.28
CA ALA A 37 -10.63 4.45 2.73
C ALA A 37 -9.67 5.65 2.62
N ILE A 38 -8.42 5.49 3.04
CA ILE A 38 -7.41 6.55 3.02
C ILE A 38 -7.05 6.91 1.56
N SER A 39 -6.77 5.92 0.70
CA SER A 39 -6.41 6.17 -0.69
C SER A 39 -7.57 6.77 -1.49
N ALA A 40 -8.82 6.32 -1.25
CA ALA A 40 -10.00 6.92 -1.87
C ALA A 40 -10.18 8.38 -1.45
N ALA A 41 -10.06 8.69 -0.16
CA ALA A 41 -10.11 10.07 0.33
C ALA A 41 -9.00 10.94 -0.27
N MET A 42 -7.78 10.40 -0.42
CA MET A 42 -6.67 11.13 -1.04
C MET A 42 -6.89 11.37 -2.54
N LEU A 43 -7.48 10.41 -3.27
CA LEU A 43 -7.84 10.57 -4.68
C LEU A 43 -8.95 11.61 -4.86
N MET A 44 -9.96 11.62 -3.98
CA MET A 44 -10.98 12.66 -3.98
C MET A 44 -10.38 14.05 -3.72
N ALA A 45 -9.52 14.17 -2.71
CA ALA A 45 -8.79 15.41 -2.44
C ALA A 45 -7.87 15.83 -3.60
N ALA A 46 -7.43 14.89 -4.45
CA ALA A 46 -6.72 15.18 -5.69
C ALA A 46 -7.65 15.54 -6.87
N GLY A 47 -8.98 15.59 -6.67
CA GLY A 47 -9.96 16.00 -7.70
C GLY A 47 -10.54 14.83 -8.51
N MET A 48 -10.43 13.59 -8.04
CA MET A 48 -11.10 12.45 -8.67
C MET A 48 -12.51 12.28 -8.11
N LYS A 49 -13.47 11.93 -8.98
CA LYS A 49 -14.87 11.71 -8.58
C LYS A 49 -15.00 10.62 -7.51
N PRO A 50 -15.88 10.76 -6.50
CA PRO A 50 -15.98 9.86 -5.35
C PRO A 50 -16.12 8.38 -5.71
N VAL A 51 -17.06 8.03 -6.59
CA VAL A 51 -17.28 6.64 -7.02
C VAL A 51 -16.04 6.08 -7.72
N LYS A 52 -15.41 6.87 -8.59
CA LYS A 52 -14.19 6.46 -9.29
C LYS A 52 -13.05 6.26 -8.31
N SER A 53 -12.88 7.14 -7.33
CA SER A 53 -11.86 7.03 -6.28
C SER A 53 -12.03 5.75 -5.46
N ALA A 54 -13.26 5.41 -5.08
CA ALA A 54 -13.57 4.19 -4.35
C ALA A 54 -13.25 2.94 -5.17
N VAL A 55 -13.69 2.87 -6.43
CA VAL A 55 -13.46 1.72 -7.32
C VAL A 55 -11.96 1.54 -7.59
N VAL A 56 -11.24 2.62 -7.88
CA VAL A 56 -9.79 2.59 -8.12
C VAL A 56 -9.04 2.11 -6.88
N SER A 57 -9.42 2.60 -5.68
CA SER A 57 -8.78 2.19 -4.42
C SER A 57 -9.07 0.73 -4.06
N LEU A 58 -10.30 0.27 -4.25
CA LEU A 58 -10.68 -1.14 -4.03
C LEU A 58 -9.90 -2.08 -4.95
N LEU A 59 -9.80 -1.74 -6.24
CA LEU A 59 -9.07 -2.57 -7.18
C LEU A 59 -7.58 -2.56 -6.91
N ALA A 60 -6.99 -1.40 -6.59
CA ALA A 60 -5.57 -1.30 -6.25
C ALA A 60 -5.18 -2.19 -5.08
N ASN A 61 -6.08 -2.37 -4.11
CA ASN A 61 -5.87 -3.18 -2.93
C ASN A 61 -5.74 -4.68 -3.22
N THR A 62 -6.14 -5.15 -4.39
CA THR A 62 -6.05 -6.58 -4.74
C THR A 62 -4.60 -7.08 -4.87
N ALA A 63 -3.65 -6.22 -5.20
CA ALA A 63 -2.25 -6.60 -5.37
C ALA A 63 -1.54 -6.92 -4.04
N PRO A 64 -1.66 -6.09 -2.98
CA PRO A 64 -0.98 -6.30 -1.71
C PRO A 64 -1.74 -7.19 -0.73
N VAL A 65 -2.99 -7.55 -0.97
CA VAL A 65 -3.89 -8.16 0.02
C VAL A 65 -3.34 -9.43 0.68
N ALA A 66 -2.58 -10.24 -0.04
CA ALA A 66 -2.04 -11.50 0.49
C ALA A 66 -1.01 -11.30 1.60
N PHE A 67 -0.24 -10.21 1.53
CA PHE A 67 0.80 -9.85 2.50
C PHE A 67 0.43 -8.62 3.33
N GLY A 68 -0.84 -8.22 3.30
CA GLY A 68 -1.37 -7.12 4.10
C GLY A 68 -1.25 -7.36 5.60
N ALA A 69 -1.34 -6.28 6.39
CA ALA A 69 -1.18 -6.31 7.84
C ALA A 69 0.02 -7.16 8.30
N MET A 70 1.21 -6.91 7.73
CA MET A 70 2.47 -7.61 8.03
C MET A 70 2.38 -9.12 7.80
N GLY A 71 1.70 -9.55 6.74
CA GLY A 71 1.56 -10.96 6.39
C GLY A 71 0.56 -11.74 7.23
N ALA A 72 -0.29 -11.06 7.98
CA ALA A 72 -1.28 -11.69 8.87
C ALA A 72 -2.14 -12.76 8.20
N PRO A 73 -2.63 -12.62 6.94
CA PRO A 73 -3.41 -13.66 6.29
C PRO A 73 -2.65 -14.98 6.13
N ILE A 74 -1.37 -14.92 5.75
CA ILE A 74 -0.52 -16.10 5.56
C ILE A 74 -0.16 -16.75 6.90
N ILE A 75 0.14 -15.92 7.91
CA ILE A 75 0.44 -16.39 9.27
C ILE A 75 -0.79 -17.08 9.86
N ALA A 76 -1.98 -16.49 9.71
CA ALA A 76 -3.23 -17.08 10.18
C ALA A 76 -3.55 -18.40 9.46
N LEU A 77 -3.34 -18.46 8.14
CA LEU A 77 -3.53 -19.69 7.36
C LEU A 77 -2.60 -20.79 7.84
N SER A 78 -1.31 -20.50 8.03
CA SER A 78 -0.34 -21.45 8.56
C SER A 78 -0.77 -21.99 9.94
N GLY A 79 -1.23 -21.10 10.83
CA GLY A 79 -1.75 -21.51 12.14
C GLY A 79 -2.97 -22.41 12.06
N ALA A 80 -3.90 -22.11 11.13
CA ALA A 80 -5.14 -22.88 10.97
C ALA A 80 -4.92 -24.31 10.43
N VAL A 81 -3.90 -24.50 9.58
CA VAL A 81 -3.62 -25.81 8.96
C VAL A 81 -2.52 -26.60 9.68
N SER A 82 -1.88 -26.03 10.69
CA SER A 82 -0.71 -26.60 11.35
C SER A 82 -0.94 -27.95 12.00
N SER A 83 -2.16 -28.23 12.47
CA SER A 83 -2.55 -29.50 13.10
C SER A 83 -2.73 -30.64 12.09
N THR A 84 -3.20 -30.33 10.88
CA THR A 84 -3.49 -31.31 9.83
C THR A 84 -2.34 -31.41 8.80
N HIS A 85 -1.63 -30.32 8.58
CA HIS A 85 -0.57 -30.16 7.57
C HIS A 85 0.63 -29.42 8.15
N PRO A 86 1.43 -30.03 9.03
CA PRO A 86 2.58 -29.38 9.68
C PRO A 86 3.68 -28.96 8.70
N GLU A 87 3.71 -29.54 7.49
CA GLU A 87 4.60 -29.16 6.40
C GLU A 87 4.27 -27.80 5.78
N LEU A 88 3.01 -27.30 5.90
CA LEU A 88 2.57 -26.01 5.39
C LEU A 88 2.94 -24.89 6.36
N THR A 89 4.21 -24.67 6.54
CA THR A 89 4.73 -23.60 7.38
C THR A 89 4.43 -22.22 6.77
N THR A 90 4.48 -21.16 7.59
CA THR A 90 4.34 -19.77 7.12
C THR A 90 5.28 -19.46 5.96
N HIS A 91 6.51 -20.00 6.00
CA HIS A 91 7.48 -19.79 4.93
C HIS A 91 7.06 -20.45 3.62
N VAL A 92 6.59 -21.69 3.65
CA VAL A 92 6.11 -22.42 2.47
C VAL A 92 4.90 -21.70 1.85
N LEU A 93 3.93 -21.31 2.68
CA LEU A 93 2.74 -20.58 2.21
C LEU A 93 3.10 -19.20 1.66
N SER A 94 4.04 -18.50 2.28
CA SER A 94 4.57 -17.23 1.75
C SER A 94 5.20 -17.40 0.37
N GLN A 95 6.01 -18.44 0.19
CA GLN A 95 6.61 -18.74 -1.12
C GLN A 95 5.56 -19.07 -2.18
N MET A 96 4.52 -19.83 -1.82
CA MET A 96 3.43 -20.17 -2.73
C MET A 96 2.66 -18.91 -3.16
N ALA A 97 2.26 -18.06 -2.22
CA ALA A 97 1.59 -16.80 -2.50
C ALA A 97 2.50 -15.86 -3.31
N GLY A 98 3.77 -15.72 -2.91
CA GLY A 98 4.74 -14.85 -3.56
C GLY A 98 5.14 -15.27 -4.98
N ARG A 99 4.75 -16.47 -5.44
CA ARG A 99 4.88 -16.90 -6.83
C ARG A 99 3.65 -16.60 -7.68
N GLN A 100 2.50 -16.36 -7.06
CA GLN A 100 1.21 -16.13 -7.74
C GLN A 100 0.86 -14.64 -7.80
N THR A 101 0.95 -13.95 -6.68
CA THR A 101 0.54 -12.54 -6.55
C THR A 101 1.30 -11.55 -7.45
N PRO A 102 2.59 -11.75 -7.82
CA PRO A 102 3.30 -10.85 -8.71
C PRO A 102 2.65 -10.69 -10.10
N PHE A 103 2.01 -11.74 -10.61
CA PHE A 103 1.30 -11.65 -11.88
C PHE A 103 0.09 -10.72 -11.80
N VAL A 104 -0.64 -10.79 -10.70
CA VAL A 104 -1.77 -9.87 -10.43
C VAL A 104 -1.24 -8.45 -10.25
N ALA A 105 -0.20 -8.28 -9.45
CA ALA A 105 0.42 -6.98 -9.20
C ALA A 105 0.92 -6.30 -10.49
N ALA A 106 1.47 -7.07 -11.45
CA ALA A 106 1.93 -6.54 -12.73
C ALA A 106 0.79 -5.95 -13.58
N ILE A 107 -0.42 -6.51 -13.48
CA ILE A 107 -1.57 -6.12 -14.30
C ILE A 107 -2.38 -4.99 -13.65
N VAL A 108 -2.48 -4.98 -12.32
CA VAL A 108 -3.35 -4.04 -11.58
C VAL A 108 -3.13 -2.58 -11.97
N PRO A 109 -1.92 -2.01 -12.03
CA PRO A 109 -1.74 -0.61 -12.40
C PRO A 109 -2.23 -0.27 -13.82
N LEU A 110 -2.14 -1.20 -14.76
CA LEU A 110 -2.69 -1.03 -16.12
C LEU A 110 -4.20 -0.95 -16.09
N VAL A 111 -4.86 -1.80 -15.29
CA VAL A 111 -6.31 -1.79 -15.12
C VAL A 111 -6.76 -0.51 -14.39
N LEU A 112 -5.99 -0.02 -13.40
CA LEU A 112 -6.28 1.26 -12.75
C LEU A 112 -6.31 2.41 -13.75
N VAL A 113 -5.29 2.49 -14.60
CA VAL A 113 -5.23 3.52 -15.65
C VAL A 113 -6.37 3.37 -16.64
N PHE A 114 -6.75 2.15 -17.00
CA PHE A 114 -7.91 1.87 -17.85
C PHE A 114 -9.21 2.37 -17.21
N LEU A 115 -9.42 2.16 -15.92
CA LEU A 115 -10.59 2.65 -15.20
C LEU A 115 -10.63 4.19 -15.10
N VAL A 116 -9.48 4.82 -15.06
CA VAL A 116 -9.39 6.29 -14.98
C VAL A 116 -9.67 6.96 -16.32
N ASP A 117 -9.11 6.47 -17.42
CA ASP A 117 -9.14 7.15 -18.72
C ASP A 117 -9.29 6.18 -19.93
N GLY A 118 -9.75 4.95 -19.72
CA GLY A 118 -9.95 3.95 -20.78
C GLY A 118 -8.67 3.60 -21.54
N TRP A 119 -8.82 3.14 -22.78
CA TRP A 119 -7.68 2.76 -23.66
C TRP A 119 -6.74 3.93 -23.97
N ARG A 120 -7.24 5.15 -24.00
CA ARG A 120 -6.42 6.34 -24.16
C ARG A 120 -5.41 6.46 -23.02
N GLY A 121 -5.88 6.31 -21.81
CA GLY A 121 -5.04 6.33 -20.62
C GLY A 121 -3.95 5.26 -20.66
N VAL A 122 -4.32 4.03 -20.98
CA VAL A 122 -3.36 2.91 -21.08
C VAL A 122 -2.29 3.22 -22.12
N ARG A 123 -2.65 3.66 -23.34
CA ARG A 123 -1.68 3.96 -24.40
C ARG A 123 -0.71 5.08 -24.03
N GLN A 124 -1.13 6.03 -23.20
CA GLN A 124 -0.30 7.19 -22.86
C GLN A 124 0.52 6.99 -21.58
N THR A 125 0.08 6.13 -20.65
CA THR A 125 0.74 5.95 -19.36
C THR A 125 1.17 4.51 -19.06
N TRP A 126 1.09 3.60 -20.06
CA TRP A 126 1.52 2.21 -19.91
C TRP A 126 2.95 2.05 -19.36
N PRO A 127 3.95 2.92 -19.72
CA PRO A 127 5.29 2.72 -19.21
C PRO A 127 5.35 2.84 -17.68
N VAL A 128 4.68 3.84 -17.10
CA VAL A 128 4.64 4.02 -15.64
C VAL A 128 3.81 2.93 -14.97
N ALA A 129 2.65 2.58 -15.56
CA ALA A 129 1.79 1.55 -15.02
C ALA A 129 2.49 0.18 -15.01
N LEU A 130 3.12 -0.19 -16.12
CA LEU A 130 3.85 -1.45 -16.23
C LEU A 130 5.07 -1.48 -15.31
N THR A 131 5.84 -0.38 -15.26
CA THR A 131 6.99 -0.27 -14.35
C THR A 131 6.54 -0.45 -12.90
N ALA A 132 5.47 0.24 -12.48
CA ALA A 132 4.95 0.11 -11.10
C ALA A 132 4.56 -1.33 -10.78
N GLY A 133 3.79 -1.99 -11.67
CA GLY A 133 3.33 -3.36 -11.44
C GLY A 133 4.46 -4.38 -11.46
N VAL A 134 5.37 -4.30 -12.43
CA VAL A 134 6.49 -5.25 -12.57
C VAL A 134 7.48 -5.09 -11.42
N VAL A 135 7.85 -3.87 -11.05
CA VAL A 135 8.78 -3.61 -9.94
C VAL A 135 8.17 -4.11 -8.63
N PHE A 136 6.88 -3.82 -8.39
CA PHE A 136 6.18 -4.33 -7.21
C PHE A 136 6.19 -5.85 -7.17
N GLY A 137 5.80 -6.50 -8.28
CA GLY A 137 5.76 -7.95 -8.38
C GLY A 137 7.12 -8.60 -8.16
N ILE A 138 8.20 -8.06 -8.75
CA ILE A 138 9.55 -8.58 -8.56
C ILE A 138 9.99 -8.42 -7.09
N ALA A 139 9.80 -7.24 -6.50
CA ALA A 139 10.17 -7.00 -5.11
C ALA A 139 9.36 -7.88 -4.15
N GLN A 140 8.05 -8.05 -4.39
CA GLN A 140 7.18 -8.95 -3.65
C GLN A 140 7.65 -10.40 -3.76
N PHE A 141 7.96 -10.88 -4.98
CA PHE A 141 8.51 -12.22 -5.22
C PHE A 141 9.80 -12.45 -4.43
N ILE A 142 10.76 -11.54 -4.54
CA ILE A 142 12.07 -11.68 -3.87
C ILE A 142 11.88 -11.71 -2.37
N THR A 143 11.11 -10.78 -1.81
CA THR A 143 10.95 -10.68 -0.35
C THR A 143 10.18 -11.87 0.21
N ALA A 144 9.09 -12.30 -0.43
CA ALA A 144 8.27 -13.42 0.00
C ALA A 144 8.99 -14.78 -0.07
N ASN A 145 9.90 -14.96 -1.03
CA ASN A 145 10.58 -16.24 -1.23
C ASN A 145 11.92 -16.35 -0.50
N TYR A 146 12.63 -15.24 -0.26
CA TYR A 146 14.02 -15.26 0.21
C TYR A 146 14.26 -14.46 1.49
N ILE A 147 13.31 -13.62 1.93
CA ILE A 147 13.51 -12.80 3.12
C ILE A 147 12.50 -13.19 4.19
N THR A 148 11.30 -12.58 4.21
CA THR A 148 10.27 -12.88 5.22
C THR A 148 8.89 -12.39 4.78
N VAL A 149 7.83 -13.04 5.27
CA VAL A 149 6.45 -12.73 4.93
C VAL A 149 6.02 -11.35 5.44
N GLU A 150 6.49 -10.97 6.62
CA GLU A 150 5.99 -9.81 7.37
C GLU A 150 6.31 -8.47 6.72
N ILE A 151 7.45 -8.35 6.04
CA ILE A 151 7.86 -7.09 5.39
C ILE A 151 7.72 -7.13 3.86
N THR A 152 7.12 -8.17 3.32
CA THR A 152 7.04 -8.39 1.86
C THR A 152 6.49 -7.18 1.14
N ASP A 153 5.31 -6.71 1.49
CA ASP A 153 4.67 -5.59 0.79
C ASP A 153 5.19 -4.21 1.23
N VAL A 154 5.80 -4.13 2.42
CA VAL A 154 6.53 -2.91 2.82
C VAL A 154 7.70 -2.66 1.88
N VAL A 155 8.52 -3.68 1.65
CA VAL A 155 9.67 -3.59 0.73
C VAL A 155 9.18 -3.37 -0.70
N ALA A 156 8.19 -4.14 -1.15
CA ALA A 156 7.65 -4.03 -2.51
C ALA A 156 7.11 -2.62 -2.79
N SER A 157 6.33 -2.06 -1.87
CA SER A 157 5.75 -0.70 -2.03
C SER A 157 6.81 0.39 -1.99
N LEU A 158 7.76 0.34 -1.05
CA LEU A 158 8.82 1.35 -0.94
C LEU A 158 9.73 1.36 -2.16
N VAL A 159 10.16 0.18 -2.63
CA VAL A 159 10.96 0.05 -3.86
C VAL A 159 10.19 0.59 -5.06
N THR A 160 8.91 0.24 -5.17
CA THR A 160 8.06 0.71 -6.28
C THR A 160 7.88 2.22 -6.25
N ILE A 161 7.61 2.81 -5.08
CA ILE A 161 7.51 4.26 -4.91
C ILE A 161 8.80 4.92 -5.39
N ALA A 162 9.96 4.44 -4.93
CA ALA A 162 11.25 5.01 -5.31
C ALA A 162 11.49 4.94 -6.83
N VAL A 163 11.26 3.78 -7.44
CA VAL A 163 11.46 3.59 -8.89
C VAL A 163 10.49 4.45 -9.71
N VAL A 164 9.21 4.50 -9.34
CA VAL A 164 8.21 5.32 -10.03
C VAL A 164 8.53 6.81 -9.91
N LEU A 165 8.94 7.29 -8.74
CA LEU A 165 9.35 8.69 -8.55
C LEU A 165 10.58 9.05 -9.39
N VAL A 166 11.58 8.16 -9.43
CA VAL A 166 12.75 8.34 -10.29
C VAL A 166 12.34 8.36 -11.77
N MET A 167 11.48 7.43 -12.19
CA MET A 167 10.99 7.40 -13.56
C MET A 167 10.24 8.68 -13.94
N LEU A 168 9.38 9.20 -13.08
CA LEU A 168 8.61 10.43 -13.33
C LEU A 168 9.49 11.69 -13.42
N ARG A 169 10.73 11.64 -12.93
CA ARG A 169 11.69 12.72 -13.10
C ARG A 169 12.20 12.85 -14.53
N PHE A 170 12.26 11.73 -15.26
CA PHE A 170 12.74 11.66 -16.64
C PHE A 170 11.62 11.51 -17.67
N TRP A 171 10.48 11.01 -17.25
CA TRP A 171 9.34 10.72 -18.13
C TRP A 171 8.06 11.40 -17.62
N LYS A 172 7.35 12.04 -18.54
CA LYS A 172 6.04 12.67 -18.28
C LYS A 172 5.05 12.27 -19.37
N PRO A 173 3.75 12.07 -19.04
CA PRO A 173 2.71 11.82 -20.04
C PRO A 173 2.62 12.99 -21.03
N SER A 174 2.52 12.70 -22.33
CA SER A 174 2.46 13.71 -23.39
C SER A 174 1.19 14.58 -23.35
N ASN A 175 0.07 14.02 -22.84
CA ASN A 175 -1.20 14.71 -22.69
C ASN A 175 -1.78 14.38 -21.30
N PRO A 176 -1.42 15.13 -20.26
CA PRO A 176 -1.89 14.88 -18.91
C PRO A 176 -3.41 15.02 -18.82
N LEU A 177 -4.05 14.12 -18.06
CA LEU A 177 -5.47 14.22 -17.73
C LEU A 177 -5.59 15.18 -16.53
N PRO A 178 -6.15 16.41 -16.72
CA PRO A 178 -6.18 17.40 -15.67
C PRO A 178 -7.05 16.95 -14.50
N LEU A 179 -6.74 17.48 -13.34
CA LEU A 179 -7.54 17.31 -12.13
C LEU A 179 -8.88 18.05 -12.29
N ASP A 180 -9.97 17.38 -11.92
CA ASP A 180 -11.30 17.99 -11.95
C ASP A 180 -11.54 18.76 -10.63
N HIS A 181 -11.32 20.06 -10.67
CA HIS A 181 -11.50 20.93 -9.51
C HIS A 181 -12.98 21.20 -9.15
N SER A 182 -13.93 20.73 -9.98
CA SER A 182 -15.38 20.90 -9.71
C SER A 182 -15.91 19.92 -8.66
N VAL A 183 -15.11 18.97 -8.19
CA VAL A 183 -15.48 17.92 -7.22
C VAL A 183 -15.14 18.31 -5.79
N VAL A 184 -14.48 19.44 -5.58
CA VAL A 184 -14.21 19.97 -4.25
C VAL A 184 -15.54 20.47 -3.64
N PRO A 185 -15.91 20.06 -2.40
CA PRO A 185 -17.09 20.58 -1.73
C PRO A 185 -17.16 22.11 -1.79
N ASP A 186 -18.35 22.67 -2.01
CA ASP A 186 -18.53 24.12 -2.21
C ASP A 186 -17.91 24.97 -1.10
N GLU A 187 -17.91 24.49 0.14
CA GLU A 187 -17.25 25.14 1.28
C GLU A 187 -15.71 25.23 1.13
N GLU A 188 -15.08 24.21 0.60
CA GLU A 188 -13.63 24.19 0.32
C GLU A 188 -13.31 25.01 -0.94
N ALA A 189 -14.20 25.01 -1.92
CA ALA A 189 -14.10 25.82 -3.13
C ALA A 189 -14.27 27.31 -2.83
N GLU A 190 -15.18 27.70 -1.93
CA GLU A 190 -15.32 29.09 -1.45
C GLU A 190 -14.15 29.53 -0.58
N ALA A 191 -13.64 28.65 0.27
CA ALA A 191 -12.45 28.92 1.07
C ALA A 191 -11.18 29.08 0.20
N LEU A 192 -11.08 28.35 -0.91
CA LEU A 192 -10.04 28.53 -1.93
C LEU A 192 -10.21 29.88 -2.68
N LYS A 193 -11.45 30.23 -3.08
CA LYS A 193 -11.76 31.50 -3.77
C LYS A 193 -11.61 32.71 -2.84
N SER A 194 -11.90 32.58 -1.56
CA SER A 194 -11.79 33.64 -0.56
C SER A 194 -10.37 33.89 -0.05
N GLY A 195 -9.39 33.13 -0.54
CA GLY A 195 -8.00 33.25 -0.10
C GLY A 195 -7.75 32.76 1.34
N LYS A 196 -8.77 32.26 2.04
CA LYS A 196 -8.63 31.74 3.42
C LYS A 196 -7.86 30.42 3.50
N LEU A 197 -7.84 29.64 2.40
CA LEU A 197 -7.01 28.46 2.24
C LEU A 197 -5.71 28.73 1.44
N ALA A 198 -5.51 29.96 0.96
CA ALA A 198 -4.34 30.36 0.18
C ALA A 198 -3.02 30.42 0.99
N HIS A 199 -3.08 30.14 2.28
CA HIS A 199 -1.89 30.02 3.12
C HIS A 199 -1.58 28.57 3.44
N TYR A 200 -1.44 27.74 2.40
CA TYR A 200 -0.54 26.61 2.53
C TYR A 200 0.89 27.16 2.42
N PRO A 201 1.66 27.16 3.52
CA PRO A 201 2.99 27.75 3.47
C PRO A 201 3.81 27.05 2.38
N GLU A 202 4.47 27.84 1.56
CA GLU A 202 5.58 27.37 0.73
C GLU A 202 6.43 26.41 1.55
N ILE A 203 7.06 25.42 0.89
CA ILE A 203 7.93 24.45 1.55
C ILE A 203 9.16 25.21 2.09
N THR A 204 8.96 25.92 3.17
CA THR A 204 10.00 26.50 4.01
C THR A 204 10.52 25.41 4.94
N ALA A 205 11.61 25.65 5.66
CA ALA A 205 12.16 24.71 6.65
C ALA A 205 11.11 24.21 7.66
N THR A 206 10.08 25.01 7.93
CA THR A 206 8.87 24.65 8.70
C THR A 206 8.02 23.57 8.01
N GLY A 207 7.99 23.56 6.68
CA GLY A 207 7.30 22.53 5.88
C GLY A 207 7.95 21.16 5.98
N ALA A 208 9.29 21.11 5.98
CA ALA A 208 10.03 19.84 6.14
C ALA A 208 9.73 19.19 7.51
N ARG A 209 9.67 19.96 8.59
CA ARG A 209 9.32 19.48 9.94
C ARG A 209 7.89 18.93 9.99
N ARG A 210 6.97 19.55 9.27
CA ARG A 210 5.56 19.09 9.15
C ARG A 210 5.43 17.80 8.34
N ILE A 211 6.22 17.67 7.28
CA ILE A 211 6.30 16.44 6.47
C ILE A 211 6.86 15.30 7.32
N TRP A 212 7.96 15.53 8.06
CA TRP A 212 8.52 14.55 8.97
C TRP A 212 7.53 14.15 10.07
N GLY A 213 6.77 15.10 10.63
CA GLY A 213 5.70 14.81 11.59
C GLY A 213 4.58 13.93 11.03
N ALA A 214 4.23 14.09 9.75
CA ALA A 214 3.23 13.27 9.09
C ALA A 214 3.75 11.87 8.72
N ILE A 215 5.04 11.74 8.40
CA ILE A 215 5.67 10.46 8.03
C ILE A 215 6.15 9.68 9.27
N ALA A 216 6.50 10.37 10.34
CA ALA A 216 7.08 9.78 11.55
C ALA A 216 6.29 8.58 12.11
N PRO A 217 4.95 8.60 12.25
CA PRO A 217 4.20 7.45 12.74
C PRO A 217 4.43 6.19 11.88
N TYR A 218 4.41 6.35 10.56
CA TYR A 218 4.62 5.24 9.63
C TYR A 218 6.07 4.74 9.65
N ALA A 219 7.04 5.66 9.72
CA ALA A 219 8.45 5.31 9.86
C ALA A 219 8.71 4.55 11.16
N ILE A 220 8.12 4.99 12.28
CA ILE A 220 8.23 4.31 13.57
C ILE A 220 7.66 2.89 13.48
N ILE A 221 6.47 2.72 12.90
CA ILE A 221 5.85 1.41 12.71
C ILE A 221 6.77 0.51 11.89
N ILE A 222 7.26 0.98 10.73
CA ILE A 222 8.17 0.21 9.87
C ILE A 222 9.43 -0.20 10.64
N ILE A 223 10.05 0.71 11.36
CA ILE A 223 11.27 0.47 12.13
C ILE A 223 11.01 -0.56 13.24
N VAL A 224 9.98 -0.36 14.04
CA VAL A 224 9.66 -1.25 15.17
C VAL A 224 9.35 -2.66 14.67
N PHE A 225 8.52 -2.79 13.62
CA PHE A 225 8.21 -4.11 13.07
C PHE A 225 9.42 -4.75 12.38
N SER A 226 10.24 -3.99 11.66
CA SER A 226 11.46 -4.54 11.05
C SER A 226 12.44 -5.05 12.13
N ILE A 227 12.60 -4.33 13.23
CA ILE A 227 13.43 -4.75 14.37
C ILE A 227 12.82 -6.00 15.03
N SER A 228 11.50 -6.05 15.19
CA SER A 228 10.82 -7.21 15.81
C SER A 228 10.99 -8.51 15.01
N GLN A 229 11.30 -8.44 13.71
CA GLN A 229 11.54 -9.62 12.87
C GLN A 229 12.98 -10.13 12.93
N ILE A 230 13.91 -9.40 13.56
CA ILE A 230 15.26 -9.91 13.81
C ILE A 230 15.15 -11.17 14.69
N PRO A 231 15.73 -12.33 14.31
CA PRO A 231 15.50 -13.60 15.00
C PRO A 231 15.75 -13.55 16.50
N ALA A 232 16.79 -12.85 16.96
CA ALA A 232 17.10 -12.69 18.39
C ALA A 232 16.02 -11.87 19.12
N VAL A 233 15.52 -10.78 18.50
CA VAL A 233 14.47 -9.92 19.07
C VAL A 233 13.14 -10.67 19.08
N LYS A 234 12.80 -11.36 17.99
CA LYS A 234 11.59 -12.18 17.89
C LYS A 234 11.56 -13.26 18.97
N ALA A 235 12.65 -14.01 19.15
CA ALA A 235 12.76 -15.03 20.20
C ALA A 235 12.60 -14.44 21.60
N TRP A 236 13.22 -13.28 21.86
CA TRP A 236 13.08 -12.56 23.13
C TRP A 236 11.65 -12.08 23.38
N LEU A 237 11.00 -11.46 22.38
CA LEU A 237 9.61 -11.03 22.47
C LEU A 237 8.64 -12.20 22.74
N LEU A 238 8.84 -13.33 22.05
CA LEU A 238 8.05 -14.54 22.27
C LEU A 238 8.23 -15.11 23.67
N SER A 239 9.44 -15.03 24.27
CA SER A 239 9.71 -15.53 25.62
C SER A 239 8.99 -14.77 26.73
N ILE A 240 8.74 -13.47 26.54
CA ILE A 240 8.06 -12.60 27.53
C ILE A 240 6.61 -12.29 27.19
N GLY A 241 6.22 -12.37 25.91
CA GLY A 241 4.92 -11.93 25.42
C GLY A 241 3.86 -13.04 25.28
N GLN A 242 4.23 -14.32 25.41
CA GLN A 242 3.27 -15.42 25.29
C GLN A 242 2.82 -15.91 26.68
N VAL A 243 1.61 -15.54 27.06
CA VAL A 243 0.91 -16.16 28.20
C VAL A 243 -0.10 -17.14 27.62
N LYS A 244 0.16 -18.43 27.75
CA LYS A 244 -0.79 -19.49 27.41
C LYS A 244 -1.70 -19.72 28.63
N PHE A 245 -3.00 -19.43 28.51
CA PHE A 245 -3.98 -19.77 29.52
C PHE A 245 -5.15 -20.52 28.86
N PRO A 246 -5.70 -21.55 29.55
CA PRO A 246 -6.88 -22.25 29.06
C PRO A 246 -8.08 -21.29 29.14
N TRP A 247 -8.75 -21.07 28.00
CA TRP A 247 -9.93 -20.22 27.98
C TRP A 247 -11.12 -20.96 28.65
N PRO A 248 -11.79 -20.37 29.64
CA PRO A 248 -12.93 -21.03 30.30
C PRO A 248 -14.03 -21.37 29.28
N GLY A 249 -14.40 -22.63 29.20
CA GLY A 249 -15.45 -23.14 28.30
C GLY A 249 -14.95 -23.52 26.89
N LEU A 250 -13.70 -23.31 26.53
CA LEU A 250 -13.11 -23.80 25.29
C LEU A 250 -12.31 -25.06 25.57
N ASN A 251 -13.03 -26.21 25.72
CA ASN A 251 -12.39 -27.52 25.82
C ASN A 251 -12.00 -28.04 24.43
N ALA A 252 -11.17 -27.29 23.71
CA ALA A 252 -10.47 -27.83 22.56
C ALA A 252 -9.30 -28.70 23.08
N VAL A 253 -9.58 -29.92 23.39
CA VAL A 253 -8.53 -30.94 23.62
C VAL A 253 -8.05 -31.31 22.24
N GLY A 254 -6.76 -31.08 21.94
CA GLY A 254 -6.12 -31.66 20.75
C GLY A 254 -6.21 -33.19 20.83
N GLU A 255 -6.11 -33.89 19.69
CA GLU A 255 -6.16 -35.35 19.62
C GLU A 255 -5.12 -36.05 20.50
N ASP A 256 -4.20 -35.34 21.12
CA ASP A 256 -3.15 -35.84 22.01
C ASP A 256 -3.49 -35.70 23.53
N GLY A 257 -4.70 -35.39 23.89
CA GLY A 257 -5.19 -35.32 25.29
C GLY A 257 -4.95 -33.98 25.96
#